data_954c4fba6ce498f116941ca3ae2a49ab
#
_entry.id   954c4fba6ce498f116941ca3ae2a49ab
#
_cell.length_a   1.000
_cell.length_b   1.000
_cell.length_c   1.000
_cell.angle_alpha   90.00
_cell.angle_beta   90.00
_cell.angle_gamma   90.00
#
_symmetry.space_group_name_H-M   'P 1'
#
loop_
_entity.id
_entity.type
_entity.pdbx_description
1 polymer ?
#
loop_
_entity_poly.entity_id
_entity_poly.type
_entity_poly.pdbx_seq_one_letter_code
_entity_poly.pdbx_strand_id
1 'polypeptide(L)'
;MADVKEWDLFPTKMFESKFVGNDEILNFINNNNIKNFNNSLVVQSENNNLQNMDVFSSFVKQIYSVTKKMCETYAYDYKKIDITSMWINLCEPHSTHPPHTHSNNLFSGVWYPCKNINTSKIQFFDPRPQSNQLTPKRKNPNMNNGNVISF
;
A
#
# COMPACT_ATOMS: atom_id res chain seq x y z
N MET A 1 -21.73 -33.88 17.88
CA MET A 1 -21.32 -32.74 17.04
C MET A 1 -20.06 -33.19 16.31
N ALA A 2 -19.91 -32.88 15.00
CA ALA A 2 -18.68 -33.20 14.28
C ALA A 2 -17.53 -32.36 14.83
N ASP A 3 -16.36 -32.97 15.00
CA ASP A 3 -15.13 -32.27 15.33
C ASP A 3 -14.61 -31.62 14.04
N VAL A 4 -14.65 -30.29 13.96
CA VAL A 4 -14.24 -29.50 12.79
C VAL A 4 -12.97 -28.77 13.12
N LYS A 5 -11.89 -29.05 12.38
CA LYS A 5 -10.62 -28.35 12.51
C LYS A 5 -10.48 -27.34 11.37
N GLU A 6 -10.19 -26.08 11.72
CA GLU A 6 -9.99 -24.97 10.79
C GLU A 6 -8.49 -24.71 10.56
N TRP A 7 -8.13 -24.38 9.32
CA TRP A 7 -6.77 -24.02 8.94
C TRP A 7 -6.78 -22.82 8.02
N ASP A 8 -5.94 -21.83 8.32
CA ASP A 8 -5.65 -20.72 7.41
C ASP A 8 -4.57 -21.13 6.42
N LEU A 9 -4.97 -21.41 5.16
CA LEU A 9 -4.04 -21.75 4.09
C LEU A 9 -3.80 -20.53 3.18
N PHE A 10 -2.52 -20.18 3.00
CA PHE A 10 -2.08 -19.07 2.15
C PHE A 10 -2.66 -17.70 2.53
N PRO A 11 -2.62 -17.29 3.80
CA PRO A 11 -3.15 -16.01 4.22
C PRO A 11 -2.36 -14.87 3.57
N THR A 12 -3.06 -13.87 3.01
CA THR A 12 -2.44 -12.61 2.59
C THR A 12 -2.25 -11.71 3.80
N LYS A 13 -1.00 -11.39 4.13
CA LYS A 13 -0.68 -10.50 5.26
C LYS A 13 -0.60 -9.05 4.79
N MET A 14 -1.20 -8.16 5.56
CA MET A 14 -1.01 -6.72 5.47
C MET A 14 -0.26 -6.24 6.71
N PHE A 15 0.65 -5.29 6.53
CA PHE A 15 1.40 -4.66 7.62
C PHE A 15 1.10 -3.17 7.64
N GLU A 16 0.83 -2.63 8.80
CA GLU A 16 0.63 -1.20 9.02
C GLU A 16 1.72 -0.66 9.94
N SER A 17 2.26 0.51 9.62
CA SER A 17 3.24 1.21 10.43
C SER A 17 3.02 2.72 10.35
N LYS A 18 3.35 3.43 11.41
CA LYS A 18 3.35 4.90 11.44
C LYS A 18 4.76 5.40 11.15
N PHE A 19 4.85 6.37 10.24
CA PHE A 19 6.09 7.09 9.95
C PHE A 19 6.07 8.46 10.63
N VAL A 20 7.26 8.90 11.06
CA VAL A 20 7.46 10.18 11.76
C VAL A 20 8.53 11.02 11.05
N GLY A 21 8.52 12.34 11.27
CA GLY A 21 9.52 13.25 10.66
C GLY A 21 9.20 13.59 9.20
N ASN A 22 7.95 13.89 8.89
CA ASN A 22 7.45 14.03 7.53
C ASN A 22 7.41 15.47 7.00
N ASP A 23 7.74 16.46 7.84
CA ASP A 23 7.56 17.89 7.51
C ASP A 23 8.39 18.30 6.27
N GLU A 24 9.63 17.81 6.17
CA GLU A 24 10.49 18.10 4.99
C GLU A 24 9.90 17.51 3.71
N ILE A 25 9.35 16.30 3.80
CA ILE A 25 8.70 15.64 2.65
C ILE A 25 7.42 16.37 2.27
N LEU A 26 6.61 16.79 3.24
CA LEU A 26 5.40 17.58 2.98
C LEU A 26 5.75 18.92 2.34
N ASN A 27 6.78 19.60 2.82
CA ASN A 27 7.28 20.83 2.21
C ASN A 27 7.79 20.59 0.79
N PHE A 28 8.49 19.48 0.56
CA PHE A 28 8.92 19.08 -0.78
C PHE A 28 7.72 18.88 -1.72
N ILE A 29 6.69 18.14 -1.27
CA ILE A 29 5.48 17.88 -2.06
C ILE A 29 4.76 19.20 -2.41
N ASN A 30 4.60 20.09 -1.42
CA ASN A 30 3.91 21.36 -1.61
C ASN A 30 4.65 22.37 -2.50
N ASN A 31 5.98 22.35 -2.47
CA ASN A 31 6.82 23.31 -3.22
C ASN A 31 7.19 22.82 -4.62
N ASN A 32 7.16 21.50 -4.85
CA ASN A 32 7.40 20.97 -6.17
C ASN A 32 6.06 20.82 -6.88
N ASN A 33 5.86 21.63 -7.93
CA ASN A 33 4.75 21.48 -8.86
C ASN A 33 4.85 20.09 -9.50
N ILE A 34 4.25 19.09 -8.89
CA ILE A 34 4.06 17.78 -9.51
C ILE A 34 3.10 18.03 -10.67
N LYS A 35 3.68 18.16 -11.86
CA LYS A 35 2.94 18.60 -13.05
C LYS A 35 2.01 17.49 -13.54
N ASN A 36 0.80 17.89 -13.83
CA ASN A 36 -0.18 17.04 -14.47
C ASN A 36 0.11 16.97 -15.99
N PHE A 37 0.64 15.84 -16.45
CA PHE A 37 0.97 15.67 -17.87
C PHE A 37 -0.23 15.34 -18.77
N ASN A 38 -1.36 14.86 -18.22
CA ASN A 38 -2.40 14.24 -19.04
C ASN A 38 -3.83 14.67 -18.71
N ASN A 39 -4.08 15.81 -18.06
CA ASN A 39 -5.43 16.18 -17.58
C ASN A 39 -6.11 15.08 -16.75
N SER A 40 -5.32 14.22 -16.14
CA SER A 40 -5.77 13.14 -15.27
C SER A 40 -6.11 13.68 -13.88
N LEU A 41 -7.16 13.19 -13.27
CA LEU A 41 -7.50 13.51 -11.88
C LEU A 41 -6.52 12.91 -10.86
N VAL A 42 -5.63 12.03 -11.31
CA VAL A 42 -4.51 11.48 -10.54
C VAL A 42 -3.21 11.88 -11.24
N VAL A 43 -2.36 12.59 -10.53
CA VAL A 43 -1.07 13.07 -11.03
C VAL A 43 0.04 12.29 -10.36
N GLN A 44 0.89 11.67 -11.15
CA GLN A 44 2.07 10.97 -10.67
C GLN A 44 3.32 11.83 -10.88
N SER A 45 4.27 11.78 -9.93
CA SER A 45 5.57 12.41 -10.09
C SER A 45 6.33 11.81 -11.29
N GLU A 46 7.04 12.65 -12.05
CA GLU A 46 7.90 12.20 -13.16
C GLU A 46 9.03 11.29 -12.67
N ASN A 47 9.60 11.65 -11.51
CA ASN A 47 10.66 10.86 -10.90
C ASN A 47 10.04 9.67 -10.14
N ASN A 48 10.34 8.46 -10.59
CA ASN A 48 9.95 7.22 -9.96
C ASN A 48 11.06 6.63 -9.06
N ASN A 49 12.09 7.40 -8.80
CA ASN A 49 13.23 7.01 -7.96
C ASN A 49 13.45 8.00 -6.81
N LEU A 50 12.36 8.42 -6.17
CA LEU A 50 12.40 9.38 -5.07
C LEU A 50 13.21 8.87 -3.87
N GLN A 51 13.36 7.55 -3.72
CA GLN A 51 14.19 6.92 -2.69
C GLN A 51 15.67 7.35 -2.75
N ASN A 52 16.13 7.89 -3.89
CA ASN A 52 17.51 8.34 -4.10
C ASN A 52 17.70 9.84 -3.77
N MET A 53 16.65 10.54 -3.39
CA MET A 53 16.73 11.97 -3.03
C MET A 53 16.92 12.13 -1.53
N ASP A 54 17.80 13.06 -1.12
CA ASP A 54 18.16 13.28 0.28
C ASP A 54 16.96 13.58 1.18
N VAL A 55 15.98 14.32 0.68
CA VAL A 55 14.76 14.67 1.42
C VAL A 55 13.96 13.42 1.88
N PHE A 56 14.10 12.30 1.18
CA PHE A 56 13.44 11.03 1.54
C PHE A 56 14.32 10.10 2.37
N SER A 57 15.57 10.45 2.68
CA SER A 57 16.52 9.54 3.31
C SER A 57 16.04 8.99 4.67
N SER A 58 15.41 9.83 5.48
CA SER A 58 14.83 9.41 6.77
C SER A 58 13.66 8.44 6.58
N PHE A 59 12.77 8.74 5.62
CA PHE A 59 11.64 7.90 5.28
C PHE A 59 12.08 6.54 4.72
N VAL A 60 13.07 6.54 3.83
CA VAL A 60 13.68 5.32 3.27
C VAL A 60 14.25 4.41 4.36
N LYS A 61 14.95 4.98 5.37
CA LYS A 61 15.42 4.21 6.52
C LYS A 61 14.28 3.54 7.29
N GLN A 62 13.18 4.25 7.47
CA GLN A 62 11.99 3.70 8.12
C GLN A 62 11.36 2.58 7.28
N ILE A 63 11.26 2.74 5.95
CA ILE A 63 10.81 1.68 5.04
C ILE A 63 11.66 0.43 5.19
N TYR A 64 12.99 0.55 5.16
CA TYR A 64 13.89 -0.60 5.35
C TYR A 64 13.68 -1.31 6.69
N SER A 65 13.47 -0.55 7.76
CA SER A 65 13.19 -1.12 9.08
C SER A 65 11.90 -1.95 9.09
N VAL A 66 10.82 -1.41 8.51
CA VAL A 66 9.53 -2.10 8.40
C VAL A 66 9.66 -3.34 7.51
N THR A 67 10.28 -3.19 6.33
CA THR A 67 10.45 -4.30 5.38
C THR A 67 11.28 -5.43 5.98
N LYS A 68 12.32 -5.12 6.75
CA LYS A 68 13.11 -6.12 7.47
C LYS A 68 12.23 -6.95 8.42
N LYS A 69 11.37 -6.26 9.18
CA LYS A 69 10.40 -6.94 10.07
C LYS A 69 9.40 -7.80 9.31
N MET A 70 8.96 -7.35 8.13
CA MET A 70 8.09 -8.15 7.25
C MET A 70 8.82 -9.42 6.78
N CYS A 71 10.07 -9.32 6.35
CA CYS A 71 10.89 -10.46 5.95
C CYS A 71 11.08 -11.46 7.11
N GLU A 72 11.32 -10.98 8.33
CA GLU A 72 11.40 -11.81 9.53
C GLU A 72 10.08 -12.57 9.78
N THR A 73 8.93 -11.90 9.62
CA THR A 73 7.61 -12.52 9.80
C THR A 73 7.34 -13.64 8.81
N TYR A 74 7.88 -13.53 7.58
CA TYR A 74 7.77 -14.56 6.54
C TYR A 74 8.92 -15.57 6.57
N ALA A 75 9.89 -15.41 7.48
CA ALA A 75 11.11 -16.22 7.54
C ALA A 75 11.86 -16.25 6.19
N TYR A 76 11.89 -15.11 5.47
CA TYR A 76 12.63 -15.02 4.22
C TYR A 76 14.13 -14.98 4.46
N ASP A 77 14.87 -15.82 3.76
CA ASP A 77 16.33 -15.71 3.63
C ASP A 77 16.67 -14.75 2.50
N TYR A 78 17.34 -13.64 2.82
CA TYR A 78 17.69 -12.60 1.85
C TYR A 78 19.09 -12.03 2.13
N LYS A 79 19.80 -11.69 1.08
CA LYS A 79 21.11 -11.02 1.16
C LYS A 79 20.99 -9.51 1.16
N LYS A 80 20.00 -8.98 0.45
CA LYS A 80 19.78 -7.55 0.24
C LYS A 80 18.30 -7.24 0.05
N ILE A 81 17.90 -6.06 0.47
CA ILE A 81 16.57 -5.49 0.20
C ILE A 81 16.82 -4.19 -0.58
N ASP A 82 16.14 -4.02 -1.69
CA ASP A 82 16.20 -2.80 -2.50
C ASP A 82 14.78 -2.24 -2.71
N ILE A 83 14.66 -0.91 -2.69
CA ILE A 83 13.47 -0.22 -3.14
C ILE A 83 13.60 -0.07 -4.65
N THR A 84 12.79 -0.78 -5.41
CA THR A 84 12.85 -0.81 -6.88
C THR A 84 12.30 0.47 -7.51
N SER A 85 11.28 1.07 -6.89
CA SER A 85 10.73 2.36 -7.32
C SER A 85 9.97 3.02 -6.17
N MET A 86 9.95 4.34 -6.18
CA MET A 86 9.18 5.16 -5.24
C MET A 86 8.74 6.45 -5.94
N TRP A 87 7.45 6.76 -5.88
CA TRP A 87 6.84 7.92 -6.51
C TRP A 87 5.75 8.51 -5.63
N ILE A 88 5.26 9.70 -6.01
CA ILE A 88 4.14 10.40 -5.37
C ILE A 88 2.96 10.39 -6.33
N ASN A 89 1.77 10.13 -5.81
CA ASN A 89 0.51 10.37 -6.48
C ASN A 89 -0.25 11.49 -5.77
N LEU A 90 -0.67 12.49 -6.52
CA LEU A 90 -1.61 13.51 -6.08
C LEU A 90 -2.98 13.20 -6.70
N CYS A 91 -3.98 13.03 -5.86
CA CYS A 91 -5.33 12.69 -6.26
C CYS A 91 -6.25 13.88 -6.03
N GLU A 92 -6.89 14.36 -7.08
CA GLU A 92 -7.92 15.38 -6.99
C GLU A 92 -9.20 14.83 -6.31
N PRO A 93 -10.02 15.68 -5.70
CA PRO A 93 -11.31 15.27 -5.17
C PRO A 93 -12.13 14.52 -6.25
N HIS A 94 -12.80 13.44 -5.84
CA HIS A 94 -13.60 12.56 -6.70
C HIS A 94 -12.80 11.75 -7.74
N SER A 95 -11.47 11.78 -7.68
CA SER A 95 -10.65 10.89 -8.50
C SER A 95 -10.68 9.46 -7.97
N THR A 96 -10.51 8.50 -8.87
CA THR A 96 -10.41 7.08 -8.53
C THR A 96 -9.13 6.52 -9.14
N HIS A 97 -8.31 5.89 -8.33
CA HIS A 97 -7.21 5.09 -8.83
C HIS A 97 -7.71 3.67 -9.07
N PRO A 98 -7.69 3.16 -10.30
CA PRO A 98 -8.25 1.85 -10.60
C PRO A 98 -7.49 0.73 -9.87
N PRO A 99 -8.14 -0.38 -9.52
CA PRO A 99 -7.49 -1.55 -8.97
C PRO A 99 -6.37 -2.04 -9.89
N HIS A 100 -5.20 -2.28 -9.33
CA HIS A 100 -4.04 -2.74 -10.07
C HIS A 100 -3.11 -3.56 -9.17
N THR A 101 -2.15 -4.23 -9.78
CA THR A 101 -1.07 -4.95 -9.10
C THR A 101 0.28 -4.40 -9.53
N HIS A 102 1.28 -4.56 -8.69
CA HIS A 102 2.66 -4.24 -9.01
C HIS A 102 3.42 -5.52 -9.36
N SER A 103 3.95 -5.58 -10.58
CA SER A 103 4.83 -6.68 -11.01
C SER A 103 6.26 -6.47 -10.50
N ASN A 104 7.02 -7.55 -10.38
CA ASN A 104 8.43 -7.57 -9.99
C ASN A 104 8.75 -7.02 -8.59
N ASN A 105 7.77 -6.96 -7.71
CA ASN A 105 7.95 -6.54 -6.33
C ASN A 105 7.52 -7.66 -5.37
N LEU A 106 8.34 -7.91 -4.36
CA LEU A 106 7.97 -8.80 -3.26
C LEU A 106 6.94 -8.13 -2.33
N PHE A 107 7.16 -6.84 -2.07
CA PHE A 107 6.26 -6.00 -1.27
C PHE A 107 5.92 -4.72 -2.02
N SER A 108 4.70 -4.26 -1.85
CA SER A 108 4.24 -2.93 -2.24
C SER A 108 3.71 -2.21 -1.03
N GLY A 109 3.96 -0.92 -0.92
CA GLY A 109 3.50 -0.09 0.18
C GLY A 109 2.92 1.22 -0.31
N VAL A 110 2.02 1.78 0.47
CA VAL A 110 1.49 3.12 0.29
C VAL A 110 1.56 3.86 1.61
N TRP A 111 1.93 5.12 1.54
CA TRP A 111 1.98 6.02 2.68
C TRP A 111 1.10 7.24 2.41
N TYR A 112 0.27 7.57 3.39
CA TYR A 112 -0.61 8.73 3.37
C TYR A 112 -0.08 9.79 4.35
N PRO A 113 0.71 10.77 3.89
CA PRO A 113 1.30 11.78 4.77
C PRO A 113 0.26 12.73 5.38
N CYS A 114 -0.82 12.98 4.65
CA CYS A 114 -1.92 13.83 5.08
C CYS A 114 -3.19 12.99 5.20
N LYS A 115 -3.69 12.84 6.40
CA LYS A 115 -4.94 12.13 6.66
C LYS A 115 -5.92 13.11 7.28
N ASN A 116 -7.05 13.30 6.62
CA ASN A 116 -8.18 13.99 7.20
C ASN A 116 -9.42 13.09 7.18
N ILE A 117 -10.46 13.52 7.87
CA ILE A 117 -11.71 12.74 8.06
C ILE A 117 -12.42 12.40 6.73
N ASN A 118 -12.14 13.15 5.67
CA ASN A 118 -12.79 13.01 4.37
C ASN A 118 -11.90 12.32 3.31
N THR A 119 -10.76 11.75 3.70
CA THR A 119 -9.91 11.02 2.75
C THR A 119 -10.55 9.69 2.35
N SER A 120 -10.40 9.35 1.07
CA SER A 120 -10.81 8.03 0.55
C SER A 120 -10.01 6.93 1.21
N LYS A 121 -10.64 5.77 1.35
CA LYS A 121 -10.01 4.57 1.89
C LYS A 121 -9.30 3.80 0.79
N ILE A 122 -8.18 3.17 1.13
CA ILE A 122 -7.58 2.16 0.27
C ILE A 122 -8.43 0.89 0.32
N GLN A 123 -8.60 0.24 -0.84
CA GLN A 123 -9.36 -1.00 -0.96
C GLN A 123 -8.46 -2.13 -1.45
N PHE A 124 -8.56 -3.27 -0.79
CA PHE A 124 -7.92 -4.51 -1.19
C PHE A 124 -8.98 -5.51 -1.64
N PHE A 125 -8.78 -6.06 -2.82
CA PHE A 125 -9.65 -7.08 -3.41
C PHE A 125 -9.06 -8.46 -3.15
N ASP A 126 -9.91 -9.45 -2.88
CA ASP A 126 -9.48 -10.83 -2.74
C ASP A 126 -8.82 -11.29 -4.06
N PRO A 127 -7.54 -11.68 -4.04
CA PRO A 127 -6.82 -12.05 -5.26
C PRO A 127 -7.21 -13.43 -5.81
N ARG A 128 -7.99 -14.22 -5.06
CA ARG A 128 -8.41 -15.55 -5.49
C ARG A 128 -9.53 -15.48 -6.52
N PRO A 129 -9.37 -16.05 -7.72
CA PRO A 129 -10.38 -15.94 -8.79
C PRO A 129 -11.78 -16.44 -8.38
N GLN A 130 -11.84 -17.45 -7.51
CA GLN A 130 -13.09 -18.04 -7.05
C GLN A 130 -13.93 -17.10 -6.17
N SER A 131 -13.31 -16.13 -5.52
CA SER A 131 -14.00 -15.19 -4.64
C SER A 131 -15.04 -14.33 -5.37
N ASN A 132 -14.86 -14.14 -6.69
CA ASN A 132 -15.72 -13.35 -7.54
C ASN A 132 -16.85 -14.16 -8.20
N GLN A 133 -16.80 -15.50 -8.14
CA GLN A 133 -17.79 -16.37 -8.78
C GLN A 133 -19.02 -16.59 -7.90
N LEU A 134 -18.85 -16.63 -6.60
CA LEU A 134 -19.93 -16.81 -5.65
C LEU A 134 -19.70 -15.92 -4.43
N THR A 135 -20.61 -14.99 -4.21
CA THR A 135 -20.53 -14.08 -3.05
C THR A 135 -21.72 -14.34 -2.12
N PRO A 136 -21.59 -15.27 -1.18
CA PRO A 136 -22.66 -15.56 -0.23
C PRO A 136 -22.91 -14.34 0.68
N LYS A 137 -24.16 -14.13 1.05
CA LYS A 137 -24.52 -13.10 2.03
C LYS A 137 -23.93 -13.45 3.39
N ARG A 138 -23.19 -12.54 3.98
CA ARG A 138 -22.57 -12.70 5.30
C ARG A 138 -23.31 -11.88 6.34
N LYS A 139 -23.49 -12.45 7.53
CA LYS A 139 -24.10 -11.75 8.66
C LYS A 139 -23.15 -10.69 9.23
N ASN A 140 -21.88 -11.06 9.37
CA ASN A 140 -20.83 -10.22 9.95
C ASN A 140 -19.61 -10.23 9.03
N PRO A 141 -19.55 -9.36 7.98
CA PRO A 141 -18.37 -9.26 7.15
C PRO A 141 -17.19 -8.70 7.94
N ASN A 142 -16.04 -9.30 7.77
CA ASN A 142 -14.78 -8.89 8.40
C ASN A 142 -13.60 -9.13 7.45
N MET A 143 -12.38 -8.84 7.90
CA MET A 143 -11.16 -8.96 7.10
C MET A 143 -10.89 -10.39 6.59
N ASN A 144 -11.38 -11.42 7.28
CA ASN A 144 -11.13 -12.82 6.89
C ASN A 144 -12.16 -13.36 5.89
N ASN A 145 -13.31 -12.73 5.77
CA ASN A 145 -14.42 -13.22 4.96
C ASN A 145 -15.00 -12.23 3.95
N GLY A 146 -14.45 -11.03 3.84
CA GLY A 146 -14.81 -10.04 2.85
C GLY A 146 -14.10 -10.28 1.50
N ASN A 147 -14.76 -9.98 0.38
CA ASN A 147 -14.11 -9.99 -0.94
C ASN A 147 -13.41 -8.66 -1.23
N VAL A 148 -13.84 -7.59 -0.55
CA VAL A 148 -13.22 -6.26 -0.61
C VAL A 148 -13.06 -5.77 0.83
N ILE A 149 -11.84 -5.35 1.17
CA ILE A 149 -11.49 -4.81 2.48
C ILE A 149 -11.08 -3.35 2.29
N SER A 150 -11.60 -2.46 3.13
CA SER A 150 -11.28 -1.02 3.10
C SER A 150 -10.63 -0.57 4.42
N PHE A 151 -9.54 0.20 4.33
CA PHE A 151 -8.79 0.76 5.46
C PHE A 151 -8.77 2.28 5.43
#